data_e4d8bd15f010ac0b6aea977e3060618d
#
_entry.id   e4d8bd15f010ac0b6aea977e3060618d
#
_cell.length_a   1.000
_cell.length_b   1.000
_cell.length_c   1.000
_cell.angle_alpha   90.00
_cell.angle_beta   90.00
_cell.angle_gamma   90.00
#
_symmetry.space_group_name_H-M   'P 1'
#
loop_
_entity.id
_entity.type
_entity.pdbx_description
1 polymer ?
#
loop_
_entity_poly.entity_id
_entity_poly.type
_entity_poly.pdbx_seq_one_letter_code
_entity_poly.pdbx_strand_id
1 'polypeptide(L)'
;MFVFNMAANFVHPVTPAIIVDQGLNDYMFGLALAAMMVFNFLFSPFWGKMVALLSSKMVLLICGFGYALGQIFFGLAQTETQFLLARMFAGIFVGGCYVAFLTYTVNVSGEKNRGRNLAINATVSSVSASFGYFVGGMVGEIDIYYSVWLQSATLAVTSVLLYLGCRDDRRQERSRFSPAQLIRACNPFAAIAQCRQFMTRLLILLFLAYGLGNLGYIAFEQCFNFYLRDQFSLTSGYNGVIKAALGVISMAANATLCMWILRRRSISPYIAGVMAVCTAAMVGVMLFENVIPFIAVNVLFFAFYFISVPLMQNRAAVLGAGSNSNLVMGAFNAVKSFGSIFGSALAGFLYEVWPKMPFLFGLCAFALAAFMALMMAREERRA
;
A
#
# COMPACT_ATOMS: atom_id res chain seq x y z
N MET A 1 15.32 -3.05 -8.25
CA MET A 1 13.91 -3.00 -7.79
C MET A 1 13.68 -3.83 -6.53
N PHE A 2 14.00 -5.14 -6.49
CA PHE A 2 13.81 -5.98 -5.29
C PHE A 2 14.42 -5.34 -4.04
N VAL A 3 15.73 -5.04 -4.06
CA VAL A 3 16.46 -4.47 -2.91
C VAL A 3 15.90 -3.09 -2.50
N PHE A 4 15.48 -2.27 -3.46
CA PHE A 4 14.87 -0.97 -3.16
C PHE A 4 13.55 -1.12 -2.40
N ASN A 5 12.64 -1.98 -2.90
CA ASN A 5 11.35 -2.22 -2.24
C ASN A 5 11.52 -2.93 -0.89
N MET A 6 12.52 -3.79 -0.76
CA MET A 6 12.89 -4.41 0.51
C MET A 6 13.34 -3.34 1.52
N ALA A 7 14.28 -2.47 1.12
CA ALA A 7 14.75 -1.37 1.97
C ALA A 7 13.61 -0.44 2.40
N ALA A 8 12.69 -0.10 1.50
CA ALA A 8 11.54 0.76 1.80
C ALA A 8 10.67 0.25 2.97
N ASN A 9 10.84 -1.00 3.39
CA ASN A 9 10.07 -1.62 4.46
C ASN A 9 10.87 -1.94 5.74
N PHE A 10 12.15 -1.59 5.84
CA PHE A 10 12.98 -1.91 7.02
C PHE A 10 12.50 -1.21 8.30
N VAL A 11 12.01 0.02 8.21
CA VAL A 11 11.60 0.82 9.37
C VAL A 11 10.22 0.45 9.90
N HIS A 12 9.36 -0.18 9.08
CA HIS A 12 8.00 -0.48 9.50
C HIS A 12 7.90 -1.35 10.77
N PRO A 13 8.66 -2.44 10.95
CA PRO A 13 8.57 -3.27 12.15
C PRO A 13 9.12 -2.58 13.41
N VAL A 14 10.03 -1.60 13.27
CA VAL A 14 10.63 -0.87 14.39
C VAL A 14 9.91 0.44 14.70
N THR A 15 9.01 0.92 13.83
CA THR A 15 8.27 2.18 14.06
C THR A 15 7.54 2.21 15.40
N PRO A 16 6.81 1.15 15.84
CA PRO A 16 6.20 1.13 17.18
C PRO A 16 7.23 1.28 18.30
N ALA A 17 8.42 0.68 18.11
CA ALA A 17 9.51 0.77 19.07
C ALA A 17 10.05 2.20 19.21
N ILE A 18 10.23 2.87 18.07
CA ILE A 18 10.73 4.27 18.04
C ILE A 18 9.73 5.22 18.70
N ILE A 19 8.42 5.04 18.48
CA ILE A 19 7.38 5.87 19.11
C ILE A 19 7.43 5.77 20.63
N VAL A 20 7.55 4.54 21.15
CA VAL A 20 7.64 4.30 22.59
C VAL A 20 8.96 4.83 23.17
N ASP A 21 10.09 4.59 22.48
CA ASP A 21 11.42 5.05 22.92
C ASP A 21 11.52 6.58 23.00
N GLN A 22 10.87 7.28 22.07
CA GLN A 22 10.82 8.75 22.03
C GLN A 22 9.74 9.34 22.94
N GLY A 23 8.94 8.53 23.63
CA GLY A 23 7.84 8.99 24.49
C GLY A 23 6.74 9.74 23.75
N LEU A 24 6.53 9.42 22.45
CA LEU A 24 5.48 10.01 21.63
C LEU A 24 4.14 9.33 21.93
N ASN A 25 3.05 10.04 21.67
CA ASN A 25 1.71 9.48 21.82
C ASN A 25 1.43 8.33 20.85
N ASP A 26 0.64 7.36 21.28
CA ASP A 26 0.36 6.14 20.50
C ASP A 26 -0.28 6.42 19.15
N TYR A 27 -1.15 7.45 19.03
CA TYR A 27 -1.77 7.79 17.76
C TYR A 27 -0.75 8.11 16.64
N MET A 28 0.50 8.43 17.00
CA MET A 28 1.55 8.77 16.03
C MET A 28 1.87 7.64 15.06
N PHE A 29 1.66 6.35 15.44
CA PHE A 29 1.90 5.26 14.48
C PHE A 29 0.97 5.33 13.26
N GLY A 30 -0.28 5.73 13.46
CA GLY A 30 -1.25 5.90 12.37
C GLY A 30 -1.13 7.26 11.69
N LEU A 31 -1.02 8.33 12.46
CA LEU A 31 -0.97 9.70 11.94
C LEU A 31 0.28 9.96 11.07
N ALA A 32 1.43 9.44 11.48
CA ALA A 32 2.67 9.57 10.72
C ALA A 32 2.59 8.89 9.34
N LEU A 33 1.98 7.69 9.27
CA LEU A 33 1.76 7.03 8.00
C LEU A 33 0.71 7.76 7.16
N ALA A 34 -0.38 8.24 7.76
CA ALA A 34 -1.39 9.04 7.08
C ALA A 34 -0.78 10.29 6.44
N ALA A 35 0.06 11.03 7.18
CA ALA A 35 0.78 12.19 6.67
C ALA A 35 1.65 11.85 5.46
N MET A 36 2.40 10.75 5.53
CA MET A 36 3.20 10.25 4.41
C MET A 36 2.33 9.91 3.19
N MET A 37 1.17 9.25 3.39
CA MET A 37 0.26 8.87 2.31
C MET A 37 -0.43 10.06 1.67
N VAL A 38 -0.78 11.10 2.42
CA VAL A 38 -1.32 12.36 1.88
C VAL A 38 -0.33 13.00 0.91
N PHE A 39 0.93 13.15 1.31
CA PHE A 39 1.93 13.77 0.46
C PHE A 39 2.31 12.90 -0.73
N ASN A 40 2.36 11.57 -0.56
CA ASN A 40 2.48 10.62 -1.66
C ASN A 40 1.36 10.82 -2.69
N PHE A 41 0.10 10.89 -2.25
CA PHE A 41 -1.05 11.09 -3.13
C PHE A 41 -0.99 12.43 -3.87
N LEU A 42 -0.70 13.52 -3.15
CA LEU A 42 -0.65 14.86 -3.72
C LEU A 42 0.46 15.03 -4.75
N PHE A 43 1.64 14.43 -4.52
CA PHE A 43 2.81 14.59 -5.38
C PHE A 43 2.95 13.50 -6.46
N SER A 44 2.19 12.41 -6.42
CA SER A 44 2.26 11.36 -7.44
C SER A 44 2.00 11.85 -8.86
N PRO A 45 1.01 12.73 -9.15
CA PRO A 45 0.82 13.26 -10.50
C PRO A 45 1.97 14.17 -10.96
N PHE A 46 2.56 14.94 -10.05
CA PHE A 46 3.76 15.74 -10.33
C PHE A 46 4.91 14.84 -10.80
N TRP A 47 5.21 13.78 -10.06
CA TRP A 47 6.25 12.83 -10.43
C TRP A 47 5.93 12.08 -11.73
N GLY A 48 4.67 11.79 -12.02
CA GLY A 48 4.24 11.24 -13.31
C GLY A 48 4.64 12.13 -14.49
N LYS A 49 4.53 13.46 -14.34
CA LYS A 49 5.00 14.43 -15.33
C LYS A 49 6.52 14.52 -15.37
N MET A 50 7.18 14.49 -14.21
CA MET A 50 8.64 14.53 -14.14
C MET A 50 9.29 13.31 -14.80
N VAL A 51 8.67 12.11 -14.70
CA VAL A 51 9.14 10.92 -15.43
C VAL A 51 9.09 11.12 -16.95
N ALA A 52 8.04 11.75 -17.47
CA ALA A 52 7.93 12.04 -18.89
C ALA A 52 8.99 13.05 -19.38
N LEU A 53 9.40 13.99 -18.50
CA LEU A 53 10.39 15.03 -18.84
C LEU A 53 11.85 14.59 -18.63
N LEU A 54 12.13 13.87 -17.53
CA LEU A 54 13.50 13.54 -17.11
C LEU A 54 13.92 12.12 -17.47
N SER A 55 13.08 11.16 -17.45
CA SER A 55 13.16 9.70 -17.53
C SER A 55 12.91 9.03 -16.18
N SER A 56 12.48 7.76 -16.22
CA SER A 56 12.22 6.99 -15.00
C SER A 56 13.48 6.83 -14.13
N LYS A 57 14.65 6.57 -14.74
CA LYS A 57 15.90 6.39 -13.98
C LYS A 57 16.36 7.65 -13.23
N MET A 58 16.17 8.82 -13.81
CA MET A 58 16.52 10.09 -13.17
C MET A 58 15.56 10.39 -12.01
N VAL A 59 14.26 10.15 -12.21
CA VAL A 59 13.28 10.31 -11.14
C VAL A 59 13.53 9.32 -10.01
N LEU A 60 13.90 8.07 -10.30
CA LEU A 60 14.30 7.08 -9.27
C LEU A 60 15.52 7.54 -8.47
N LEU A 61 16.51 8.17 -9.12
CA LEU A 61 17.67 8.72 -8.42
C LEU A 61 17.26 9.85 -7.47
N ILE A 62 16.57 10.86 -7.97
CA ILE A 62 16.14 12.03 -7.19
C ILE A 62 15.21 11.59 -6.05
N CYS A 63 14.21 10.80 -6.35
CA CYS A 63 13.23 10.36 -5.36
C CYS A 63 13.81 9.37 -4.35
N GLY A 64 14.71 8.50 -4.78
CA GLY A 64 15.36 7.57 -3.86
C GLY A 64 16.27 8.29 -2.85
N PHE A 65 17.04 9.29 -3.27
CA PHE A 65 17.80 10.14 -2.34
C PHE A 65 16.89 10.98 -1.46
N GLY A 66 15.83 11.59 -2.01
CA GLY A 66 14.86 12.33 -1.21
C GLY A 66 14.17 11.47 -0.17
N TYR A 67 13.81 10.23 -0.53
CA TYR A 67 13.22 9.28 0.42
C TYR A 67 14.24 8.84 1.49
N ALA A 68 15.50 8.56 1.12
CA ALA A 68 16.57 8.24 2.06
C ALA A 68 16.79 9.39 3.07
N LEU A 69 16.82 10.64 2.60
CA LEU A 69 16.93 11.82 3.45
C LEU A 69 15.74 11.98 4.40
N GLY A 70 14.53 11.71 3.90
CA GLY A 70 13.32 11.67 4.73
C GLY A 70 13.39 10.63 5.85
N GLN A 71 14.03 9.48 5.62
CA GLN A 71 14.26 8.49 6.67
C GLN A 71 15.34 8.93 7.67
N ILE A 72 16.36 9.66 7.24
CA ILE A 72 17.33 10.27 8.15
C ILE A 72 16.62 11.26 9.08
N PHE A 73 15.78 12.15 8.54
CA PHE A 73 15.00 13.09 9.35
C PHE A 73 14.07 12.36 10.33
N PHE A 74 13.48 11.25 9.89
CA PHE A 74 12.63 10.41 10.74
C PHE A 74 13.41 9.81 11.92
N GLY A 75 14.62 9.30 11.67
CA GLY A 75 15.49 8.75 12.73
C GLY A 75 16.05 9.78 13.71
N LEU A 76 16.13 11.04 13.30
CA LEU A 76 16.60 12.17 14.13
C LEU A 76 15.46 12.93 14.82
N ALA A 77 14.20 12.61 14.51
CA ALA A 77 13.04 13.30 15.06
C ALA A 77 12.88 12.99 16.56
N GLN A 78 12.71 14.02 17.38
CA GLN A 78 12.54 13.93 18.82
C GLN A 78 11.17 14.45 19.30
N THR A 79 10.41 15.07 18.42
CA THR A 79 9.08 15.60 18.69
C THR A 79 8.07 15.13 17.67
N GLU A 80 6.78 15.08 18.04
CA GLU A 80 5.69 14.71 17.14
C GLU A 80 5.70 15.53 15.84
N THR A 81 5.93 16.85 15.96
CA THR A 81 5.98 17.72 14.79
C THR A 81 7.12 17.35 13.85
N GLN A 82 8.32 17.09 14.38
CA GLN A 82 9.47 16.64 13.57
C GLN A 82 9.20 15.29 12.92
N PHE A 83 8.59 14.37 13.66
CA PHE A 83 8.21 13.05 13.20
C PHE A 83 7.23 13.13 12.02
N LEU A 84 6.20 13.98 12.14
CA LEU A 84 5.23 14.23 11.07
C LEU A 84 5.87 14.90 9.85
N LEU A 85 6.68 15.95 10.06
CA LEU A 85 7.36 16.65 8.96
C LEU A 85 8.31 15.72 8.21
N ALA A 86 9.05 14.87 8.89
CA ALA A 86 9.90 13.85 8.27
C ALA A 86 9.10 12.87 7.41
N ARG A 87 7.94 12.42 7.89
CA ARG A 87 7.04 11.53 7.14
C ARG A 87 6.38 12.24 5.94
N MET A 88 5.96 13.49 6.09
CA MET A 88 5.45 14.30 4.98
C MET A 88 6.52 14.46 3.89
N PHE A 89 7.75 14.80 4.29
CA PHE A 89 8.88 14.91 3.37
C PHE A 89 9.17 13.59 2.65
N ALA A 90 9.25 12.47 3.37
CA ALA A 90 9.42 11.15 2.77
C ALA A 90 8.27 10.81 1.80
N GLY A 91 7.04 11.21 2.12
CA GLY A 91 5.84 11.03 1.30
C GLY A 91 5.94 11.69 -0.08
N ILE A 92 6.53 12.89 -0.16
CA ILE A 92 6.76 13.59 -1.43
C ILE A 92 7.54 12.70 -2.42
N PHE A 93 8.58 12.02 -1.94
CA PHE A 93 9.50 11.30 -2.79
C PHE A 93 9.13 9.82 -3.00
N VAL A 94 8.54 9.16 -2.01
CA VAL A 94 8.16 7.74 -2.15
C VAL A 94 7.16 7.53 -3.28
N GLY A 95 6.22 8.47 -3.46
CA GLY A 95 5.27 8.46 -4.58
C GLY A 95 5.97 8.47 -5.93
N GLY A 96 7.02 9.30 -6.06
CA GLY A 96 7.84 9.37 -7.27
C GLY A 96 8.56 8.07 -7.58
N CYS A 97 9.08 7.37 -6.57
CA CYS A 97 9.71 6.06 -6.75
C CYS A 97 8.71 5.03 -7.33
N TYR A 98 7.51 4.92 -6.75
CA TYR A 98 6.49 3.98 -7.24
C TYR A 98 6.02 4.31 -8.65
N VAL A 99 5.76 5.59 -8.94
CA VAL A 99 5.38 6.05 -10.28
C VAL A 99 6.48 5.75 -11.29
N ALA A 100 7.75 6.01 -10.95
CA ALA A 100 8.87 5.76 -11.84
C ALA A 100 9.10 4.27 -12.10
N PHE A 101 9.00 3.39 -11.10
CA PHE A 101 9.09 1.93 -11.31
C PHE A 101 7.98 1.42 -12.23
N LEU A 102 6.75 1.87 -12.02
CA LEU A 102 5.62 1.47 -12.84
C LEU A 102 5.79 1.93 -14.28
N THR A 103 6.13 3.21 -14.47
CA THR A 103 6.33 3.81 -15.80
C THR A 103 7.50 3.18 -16.53
N TYR A 104 8.63 2.95 -15.85
CA TYR A 104 9.76 2.22 -16.43
C TYR A 104 9.36 0.84 -16.93
N THR A 105 8.64 0.07 -16.11
CA THR A 105 8.15 -1.25 -16.48
C THR A 105 7.29 -1.19 -17.74
N VAL A 106 6.39 -0.20 -17.83
CA VAL A 106 5.54 0.00 -19.01
C VAL A 106 6.34 0.39 -20.25
N ASN A 107 7.30 1.32 -20.10
CA ASN A 107 8.06 1.87 -21.22
C ASN A 107 9.06 0.87 -21.83
N VAL A 108 9.68 0.04 -20.98
CA VAL A 108 10.67 -0.96 -21.42
C VAL A 108 10.02 -2.26 -21.91
N SER A 109 8.75 -2.48 -21.55
CA SER A 109 8.01 -3.67 -21.96
C SER A 109 7.41 -3.50 -23.35
N GLY A 110 7.63 -4.48 -24.24
CA GLY A 110 6.85 -4.60 -25.47
C GLY A 110 5.36 -4.82 -25.17
N GLU A 111 4.48 -4.37 -26.05
CA GLU A 111 3.02 -4.43 -25.86
C GLU A 111 2.50 -5.81 -25.43
N LYS A 112 3.01 -6.86 -26.06
CA LYS A 112 2.65 -8.26 -25.79
C LYS A 112 2.98 -8.72 -24.37
N ASN A 113 4.06 -8.20 -23.78
CA ASN A 113 4.57 -8.62 -22.46
C ASN A 113 4.26 -7.63 -21.33
N ARG A 114 3.66 -6.48 -21.64
CA ARG A 114 3.39 -5.40 -20.65
C ARG A 114 2.60 -5.89 -19.44
N GLY A 115 1.50 -6.60 -19.66
CA GLY A 115 0.67 -7.13 -18.58
C GLY A 115 1.43 -8.12 -17.68
N ARG A 116 2.20 -9.03 -18.30
CA ARG A 116 3.06 -9.98 -17.58
C ARG A 116 4.12 -9.26 -16.73
N ASN A 117 4.80 -8.27 -17.28
CA ASN A 117 5.86 -7.54 -16.59
C ASN A 117 5.31 -6.68 -15.44
N LEU A 118 4.10 -6.12 -15.60
CA LEU A 118 3.40 -5.43 -14.51
C LEU A 118 3.02 -6.39 -13.37
N ALA A 119 2.57 -7.60 -13.69
CA ALA A 119 2.29 -8.62 -12.68
C ALA A 119 3.56 -9.07 -11.95
N ILE A 120 4.66 -9.26 -12.67
CA ILE A 120 5.98 -9.56 -12.07
C ILE A 120 6.42 -8.41 -11.16
N ASN A 121 6.26 -7.14 -11.59
CA ASN A 121 6.58 -5.97 -10.79
C ASN A 121 5.79 -5.96 -9.47
N ALA A 122 4.48 -6.21 -9.51
CA ALA A 122 3.63 -6.28 -8.32
C ALA A 122 4.05 -7.43 -7.37
N THR A 123 4.34 -8.61 -7.93
CA THR A 123 4.81 -9.77 -7.14
C THR A 123 6.15 -9.49 -6.47
N VAL A 124 7.12 -8.94 -7.22
CA VAL A 124 8.43 -8.55 -6.69
C VAL A 124 8.29 -7.53 -5.58
N SER A 125 7.42 -6.52 -5.73
CA SER A 125 7.17 -5.52 -4.69
C SER A 125 6.60 -6.14 -3.42
N SER A 126 5.63 -7.04 -3.53
CA SER A 126 5.01 -7.71 -2.40
C SER A 126 5.99 -8.62 -1.64
N VAL A 127 6.75 -9.45 -2.36
CA VAL A 127 7.76 -10.34 -1.77
C VAL A 127 8.88 -9.53 -1.11
N SER A 128 9.37 -8.48 -1.79
CA SER A 128 10.40 -7.59 -1.24
C SER A 128 9.94 -6.92 0.05
N ALA A 129 8.67 -6.49 0.14
CA ALA A 129 8.13 -5.88 1.35
C ALA A 129 8.19 -6.85 2.54
N SER A 130 7.80 -8.11 2.35
CA SER A 130 7.85 -9.14 3.40
C SER A 130 9.29 -9.40 3.87
N PHE A 131 10.25 -9.51 2.94
CA PHE A 131 11.67 -9.60 3.29
C PHE A 131 12.18 -8.34 3.99
N GLY A 132 11.68 -7.17 3.60
CA GLY A 132 12.01 -5.90 4.25
C GLY A 132 11.57 -5.87 5.71
N TYR A 133 10.35 -6.29 6.00
CA TYR A 133 9.88 -6.44 7.38
C TYR A 133 10.76 -7.41 8.18
N PHE A 134 11.14 -8.55 7.59
CA PHE A 134 12.00 -9.52 8.25
C PHE A 134 13.38 -8.94 8.59
N VAL A 135 14.08 -8.40 7.58
CA VAL A 135 15.43 -7.84 7.76
C VAL A 135 15.40 -6.65 8.73
N GLY A 136 14.45 -5.72 8.54
CA GLY A 136 14.29 -4.56 9.40
C GLY A 136 13.96 -4.94 10.84
N GLY A 137 13.12 -5.96 11.05
CA GLY A 137 12.81 -6.47 12.38
C GLY A 137 14.02 -7.09 13.06
N MET A 138 14.78 -7.95 12.36
CA MET A 138 15.98 -8.61 12.91
C MET A 138 17.09 -7.61 13.24
N VAL A 139 17.31 -6.61 12.37
CA VAL A 139 18.30 -5.55 12.64
C VAL A 139 17.84 -4.68 13.82
N GLY A 140 16.55 -4.44 13.93
CA GLY A 140 15.94 -3.70 15.03
C GLY A 140 16.03 -4.38 16.41
N GLU A 141 16.32 -5.70 16.46
CA GLU A 141 16.66 -6.40 17.73
C GLU A 141 18.03 -5.97 18.29
N ILE A 142 18.96 -5.57 17.42
CA ILE A 142 20.28 -5.08 17.84
C ILE A 142 20.14 -3.64 18.33
N ASP A 143 19.57 -2.79 17.49
CA ASP A 143 19.24 -1.40 17.78
C ASP A 143 18.16 -0.94 16.80
N ILE A 144 17.08 -0.32 17.33
CA ILE A 144 15.92 0.12 16.51
C ILE A 144 16.33 1.15 15.45
N TYR A 145 17.31 1.99 15.73
CA TYR A 145 17.81 3.01 14.81
C TYR A 145 18.68 2.44 13.70
N TYR A 146 19.31 1.26 13.90
CA TYR A 146 20.09 0.59 12.83
C TYR A 146 19.20 0.26 11.64
N SER A 147 17.94 -0.10 11.85
CA SER A 147 16.99 -0.32 10.74
C SER A 147 16.73 0.96 9.95
N VAL A 148 16.72 2.12 10.60
CA VAL A 148 16.54 3.43 9.95
C VAL A 148 17.77 3.79 9.10
N TRP A 149 18.96 3.64 9.67
CA TRP A 149 20.23 3.92 8.97
C TRP A 149 20.45 2.98 7.81
N LEU A 150 20.18 1.67 8.02
CA LEU A 150 20.27 0.67 6.97
C LEU A 150 19.30 0.96 5.83
N GLN A 151 18.05 1.36 6.13
CA GLN A 151 17.08 1.79 5.12
C GLN A 151 17.62 2.96 4.31
N SER A 152 18.08 4.02 4.97
CA SER A 152 18.57 5.22 4.32
C SER A 152 19.76 4.93 3.41
N ALA A 153 20.75 4.19 3.89
CA ALA A 153 21.92 3.80 3.12
C ALA A 153 21.56 2.91 1.92
N THR A 154 20.72 1.90 2.13
CA THR A 154 20.31 0.97 1.07
C THR A 154 19.48 1.68 -0.01
N LEU A 155 18.57 2.60 0.37
CA LEU A 155 17.82 3.41 -0.59
C LEU A 155 18.74 4.29 -1.44
N ALA A 156 19.71 4.97 -0.84
CA ALA A 156 20.67 5.80 -1.55
C ALA A 156 21.53 4.97 -2.53
N VAL A 157 22.13 3.87 -2.05
CA VAL A 157 22.96 3.00 -2.87
C VAL A 157 22.16 2.39 -4.03
N THR A 158 20.99 1.84 -3.73
CA THR A 158 20.14 1.23 -4.79
C THR A 158 19.65 2.24 -5.81
N SER A 159 19.44 3.50 -5.43
CA SER A 159 19.06 4.57 -6.35
C SER A 159 20.17 4.88 -7.35
N VAL A 160 21.45 4.90 -6.89
CA VAL A 160 22.61 5.02 -7.77
C VAL A 160 22.73 3.81 -8.70
N LEU A 161 22.61 2.60 -8.17
CA LEU A 161 22.68 1.37 -8.98
C LEU A 161 21.57 1.30 -10.03
N LEU A 162 20.35 1.75 -9.70
CA LEU A 162 19.26 1.85 -10.66
C LEU A 162 19.52 2.90 -11.73
N TYR A 163 20.07 4.05 -11.36
CA TYR A 163 20.44 5.08 -12.33
C TYR A 163 21.49 4.60 -13.32
N LEU A 164 22.52 3.87 -12.85
CA LEU A 164 23.60 3.34 -13.69
C LEU A 164 23.14 2.13 -14.52
N GLY A 165 22.31 1.24 -13.96
CA GLY A 165 21.92 -0.03 -14.58
C GLY A 165 20.68 0.04 -15.46
N CYS A 166 19.78 1.02 -15.27
CA CYS A 166 18.58 1.17 -16.08
C CYS A 166 18.86 1.91 -17.38
N ARG A 167 18.21 1.45 -18.46
CA ARG A 167 18.26 2.16 -19.74
C ARG A 167 17.48 3.47 -19.65
N ASP A 168 17.87 4.46 -20.46
CA ASP A 168 17.09 5.69 -20.58
C ASP A 168 15.80 5.38 -21.34
N ASP A 169 14.66 5.61 -20.67
CA ASP A 169 13.32 5.39 -21.23
C ASP A 169 12.63 6.71 -21.62
N ARG A 170 13.41 7.79 -21.73
CA ARG A 170 12.91 9.11 -22.13
C ARG A 170 12.30 9.02 -23.53
N ARG A 171 11.02 9.38 -23.63
CA ARG A 171 10.39 9.58 -24.93
C ARG A 171 10.89 10.89 -25.53
N GLN A 172 11.28 10.86 -26.82
CA GLN A 172 11.91 12.01 -27.54
C GLN A 172 11.02 13.26 -27.65
N GLU A 173 9.76 13.19 -27.32
CA GLU A 173 8.89 14.38 -27.30
C GLU A 173 9.23 15.27 -26.10
N ARG A 174 10.13 16.24 -26.33
CA ARG A 174 10.25 17.44 -25.50
C ARG A 174 8.98 18.29 -25.66
N SER A 175 7.87 17.87 -25.04
CA SER A 175 6.74 18.77 -24.89
C SER A 175 7.16 19.88 -23.96
N ARG A 176 7.27 21.10 -24.49
CA ARG A 176 7.50 22.30 -23.68
C ARG A 176 6.24 22.55 -22.86
N PHE A 177 6.19 21.96 -21.66
CA PHE A 177 5.11 22.29 -20.73
C PHE A 177 5.38 23.67 -20.12
N SER A 178 4.39 24.54 -20.19
CA SER A 178 4.43 25.78 -19.41
C SER A 178 4.24 25.42 -17.92
N PRO A 179 4.82 26.19 -16.98
CA PRO A 179 4.62 25.96 -15.54
C PRO A 179 3.13 25.87 -15.14
N ALA A 180 2.28 26.66 -15.76
CA ALA A 180 0.83 26.63 -15.51
C ALA A 180 0.16 25.30 -15.99
N GLN A 181 0.63 24.73 -17.09
CA GLN A 181 0.16 23.43 -17.58
C GLN A 181 0.64 22.29 -16.65
N LEU A 182 1.85 22.42 -16.09
CA LEU A 182 2.37 21.47 -15.12
C LEU A 182 1.50 21.45 -13.85
N ILE A 183 1.18 22.61 -13.30
CA ILE A 183 0.35 22.75 -12.08
C ILE A 183 -1.05 22.20 -12.33
N ARG A 184 -1.69 22.51 -13.46
CA ARG A 184 -3.03 21.98 -13.80
C ARG A 184 -3.01 20.45 -13.98
N ALA A 185 -1.96 19.90 -14.56
CA ALA A 185 -1.82 18.46 -14.79
C ALA A 185 -1.46 17.68 -13.49
N CYS A 186 -1.03 18.37 -12.43
CA CYS A 186 -0.71 17.79 -11.13
C CYS A 186 -1.93 17.69 -10.19
N ASN A 187 -3.15 17.96 -10.65
CA ASN A 187 -4.35 17.83 -9.83
C ASN A 187 -4.69 16.35 -9.59
N PRO A 188 -4.53 15.82 -8.36
CA PRO A 188 -4.80 14.41 -8.06
C PRO A 188 -6.30 14.07 -8.13
N PHE A 189 -7.18 15.06 -8.01
CA PHE A 189 -8.63 14.89 -8.07
C PHE A 189 -9.18 14.87 -9.50
N ALA A 190 -8.37 15.24 -10.50
CA ALA A 190 -8.81 15.31 -11.89
C ALA A 190 -9.27 13.93 -12.41
N ALA A 191 -8.58 12.85 -12.04
CA ALA A 191 -8.95 11.48 -12.41
C ALA A 191 -10.32 11.09 -11.84
N ILE A 192 -10.61 11.45 -10.58
CA ILE A 192 -11.88 11.17 -9.92
C ILE A 192 -13.02 11.97 -10.59
N ALA A 193 -12.78 13.25 -10.86
CA ALA A 193 -13.77 14.11 -11.52
C ALA A 193 -14.14 13.61 -12.92
N GLN A 194 -13.15 13.16 -13.70
CA GLN A 194 -13.35 12.59 -15.04
C GLN A 194 -14.10 11.26 -15.00
N CYS A 195 -13.92 10.44 -13.95
CA CYS A 195 -14.60 9.16 -13.82
C CYS A 195 -16.11 9.28 -13.62
N ARG A 196 -16.62 10.44 -13.15
CA ARG A 196 -18.07 10.65 -12.94
C ARG A 196 -18.90 10.35 -14.18
N GLN A 197 -18.36 10.60 -15.37
CA GLN A 197 -19.06 10.39 -16.65
C GLN A 197 -19.24 8.91 -17.00
N PHE A 198 -18.45 8.00 -16.41
CA PHE A 198 -18.43 6.57 -16.72
C PHE A 198 -18.87 5.68 -15.55
N MET A 199 -19.38 6.32 -14.48
CA MET A 199 -19.77 5.60 -13.27
C MET A 199 -21.04 4.79 -13.50
N THR A 200 -20.89 3.49 -13.72
CA THR A 200 -21.98 2.53 -13.69
C THR A 200 -22.26 2.10 -12.24
N ARG A 201 -23.46 1.58 -11.98
CA ARG A 201 -23.82 1.05 -10.66
C ARG A 201 -22.88 -0.06 -10.19
N LEU A 202 -22.42 -0.93 -11.09
CA LEU A 202 -21.45 -1.98 -10.79
C LEU A 202 -20.10 -1.41 -10.39
N LEU A 203 -19.61 -0.36 -11.06
CA LEU A 203 -18.36 0.32 -10.71
C LEU A 203 -18.46 1.03 -9.35
N ILE A 204 -19.59 1.67 -9.05
CA ILE A 204 -19.83 2.30 -7.74
C ILE A 204 -19.76 1.25 -6.64
N LEU A 205 -20.48 0.13 -6.77
CA LEU A 205 -20.47 -0.94 -5.79
C LEU A 205 -19.08 -1.55 -5.61
N LEU A 206 -18.33 -1.73 -6.71
CA LEU A 206 -16.95 -2.22 -6.66
C LEU A 206 -16.03 -1.25 -5.92
N PHE A 207 -16.10 0.04 -6.23
CA PHE A 207 -15.26 1.06 -5.59
C PHE A 207 -15.61 1.25 -4.10
N LEU A 208 -16.89 1.16 -3.74
CA LEU A 208 -17.30 1.17 -2.33
C LEU A 208 -16.77 -0.07 -1.60
N ALA A 209 -16.93 -1.26 -2.18
CA ALA A 209 -16.41 -2.50 -1.58
C ALA A 209 -14.88 -2.43 -1.40
N TYR A 210 -14.16 -1.96 -2.43
CA TYR A 210 -12.70 -1.83 -2.38
C TYR A 210 -12.23 -0.75 -1.40
N GLY A 211 -12.86 0.42 -1.44
CA GLY A 211 -12.53 1.55 -0.56
C GLY A 211 -12.73 1.22 0.91
N LEU A 212 -13.89 0.63 1.26
CA LEU A 212 -14.18 0.17 2.62
C LEU A 212 -13.25 -0.96 3.05
N GLY A 213 -12.99 -1.94 2.19
CA GLY A 213 -12.05 -3.03 2.46
C GLY A 213 -10.63 -2.51 2.69
N ASN A 214 -10.14 -1.58 1.86
CA ASN A 214 -8.82 -0.99 2.04
C ASN A 214 -8.71 -0.09 3.27
N LEU A 215 -9.76 0.69 3.56
CA LEU A 215 -9.88 1.50 4.77
C LEU A 215 -9.75 0.62 6.03
N GLY A 216 -10.56 -0.43 6.11
CA GLY A 216 -10.53 -1.38 7.22
C GLY A 216 -9.20 -2.13 7.32
N TYR A 217 -8.63 -2.54 6.18
CA TYR A 217 -7.34 -3.22 6.12
C TYR A 217 -6.20 -2.36 6.68
N ILE A 218 -6.09 -1.11 6.25
CA ILE A 218 -5.00 -0.24 6.69
C ILE A 218 -5.14 0.10 8.17
N ALA A 219 -6.36 0.39 8.64
CA ALA A 219 -6.60 0.61 10.07
C ALA A 219 -6.20 -0.62 10.90
N PHE A 220 -6.59 -1.80 10.45
CA PHE A 220 -6.23 -3.06 11.06
C PHE A 220 -4.71 -3.34 11.01
N GLU A 221 -4.07 -3.19 9.85
CA GLU A 221 -2.65 -3.52 9.67
C GLU A 221 -1.74 -2.64 10.53
N GLN A 222 -2.02 -1.36 10.62
CA GLN A 222 -1.25 -0.45 11.46
C GLN A 222 -1.40 -0.82 12.94
N CYS A 223 -2.63 -1.03 13.38
CA CYS A 223 -2.92 -1.48 14.73
C CYS A 223 -2.31 -2.84 15.05
N PHE A 224 -2.35 -3.80 14.12
CA PHE A 224 -1.78 -5.13 14.31
C PHE A 224 -0.30 -5.07 14.70
N ASN A 225 0.51 -4.27 14.00
CA ASN A 225 1.93 -4.14 14.30
C ASN A 225 2.18 -3.51 15.68
N PHE A 226 1.40 -2.48 16.02
CA PHE A 226 1.51 -1.80 17.31
C PHE A 226 0.98 -2.69 18.44
N TYR A 227 -0.15 -3.37 18.24
CA TYR A 227 -0.79 -4.27 19.20
C TYR A 227 0.09 -5.46 19.59
N LEU A 228 0.83 -6.04 18.63
CA LEU A 228 1.79 -7.13 18.89
C LEU A 228 2.85 -6.70 19.91
N ARG A 229 3.33 -5.47 19.81
CA ARG A 229 4.32 -4.92 20.74
C ARG A 229 3.67 -4.52 22.08
N ASP A 230 2.61 -3.73 22.04
CA ASP A 230 1.99 -3.09 23.19
C ASP A 230 1.28 -4.11 24.09
N GLN A 231 0.44 -4.97 23.52
CA GLN A 231 -0.38 -5.90 24.28
C GLN A 231 0.26 -7.28 24.50
N PHE A 232 1.09 -7.74 23.56
CA PHE A 232 1.76 -9.04 23.65
C PHE A 232 3.24 -8.93 23.99
N SER A 233 3.80 -7.73 24.12
CA SER A 233 5.21 -7.48 24.41
C SER A 233 6.17 -8.18 23.44
N LEU A 234 5.73 -8.39 22.19
CA LEU A 234 6.56 -9.01 21.17
C LEU A 234 7.57 -8.00 20.62
N THR A 235 8.81 -8.45 20.44
CA THR A 235 9.88 -7.62 19.91
C THR A 235 9.74 -7.36 18.41
N SER A 236 10.52 -6.42 17.88
CA SER A 236 10.50 -6.06 16.44
C SER A 236 10.86 -7.24 15.55
N GLY A 237 11.73 -8.15 16.01
CA GLY A 237 12.11 -9.37 15.30
C GLY A 237 10.92 -10.31 15.12
N TYR A 238 10.14 -10.55 16.16
CA TYR A 238 8.91 -11.36 16.05
C TYR A 238 7.90 -10.74 15.07
N ASN A 239 7.73 -9.41 15.11
CA ASN A 239 6.88 -8.71 14.15
C ASN A 239 7.39 -8.92 12.71
N GLY A 240 8.69 -8.80 12.49
CA GLY A 240 9.34 -9.08 11.20
C GLY A 240 9.10 -10.51 10.70
N VAL A 241 9.29 -11.53 11.57
CA VAL A 241 9.06 -12.95 11.24
C VAL A 241 7.59 -13.21 10.90
N ILE A 242 6.65 -12.69 11.70
CA ILE A 242 5.22 -12.85 11.44
C ILE A 242 4.84 -12.24 10.09
N LYS A 243 5.29 -11.04 9.78
CA LYS A 243 5.03 -10.36 8.50
C LYS A 243 5.66 -11.10 7.31
N ALA A 244 6.87 -11.66 7.47
CA ALA A 244 7.49 -12.48 6.44
C ALA A 244 6.67 -13.75 6.17
N ALA A 245 6.23 -14.46 7.21
CA ALA A 245 5.37 -15.63 7.08
C ALA A 245 4.04 -15.30 6.40
N LEU A 246 3.40 -14.19 6.79
CA LEU A 246 2.18 -13.69 6.15
C LEU A 246 2.41 -13.39 4.66
N GLY A 247 3.56 -12.82 4.29
CA GLY A 247 3.93 -12.58 2.89
C GLY A 247 4.02 -13.87 2.06
N VAL A 248 4.66 -14.91 2.60
CA VAL A 248 4.77 -16.24 1.93
C VAL A 248 3.40 -16.89 1.78
N ILE A 249 2.59 -16.89 2.84
CA ILE A 249 1.23 -17.45 2.81
C ILE A 249 0.35 -16.70 1.79
N SER A 250 0.45 -15.37 1.77
CA SER A 250 -0.30 -14.55 0.80
C SER A 250 0.13 -14.83 -0.64
N MET A 251 1.42 -15.03 -0.87
CA MET A 251 1.94 -15.41 -2.19
C MET A 251 1.39 -16.78 -2.62
N ALA A 252 1.41 -17.77 -1.73
CA ALA A 252 0.84 -19.09 -2.00
C ALA A 252 -0.67 -19.03 -2.28
N ALA A 253 -1.43 -18.25 -1.50
CA ALA A 253 -2.85 -18.05 -1.67
C ALA A 253 -3.17 -17.37 -3.02
N ASN A 254 -2.38 -16.39 -3.43
CA ASN A 254 -2.52 -15.74 -4.75
C ASN A 254 -2.17 -16.69 -5.91
N ALA A 255 -1.10 -17.47 -5.78
CA ALA A 255 -0.67 -18.41 -6.82
C ALA A 255 -1.67 -19.58 -7.01
N THR A 256 -2.45 -19.93 -5.99
CA THR A 256 -3.40 -21.03 -6.01
C THR A 256 -4.84 -20.55 -6.12
N LEU A 257 -5.43 -20.13 -5.01
CA LEU A 257 -6.86 -19.80 -4.92
C LEU A 257 -7.25 -18.58 -5.77
N CYS A 258 -6.46 -17.52 -5.77
CA CYS A 258 -6.74 -16.34 -6.61
C CYS A 258 -6.73 -16.72 -8.10
N MET A 259 -5.70 -17.43 -8.55
CA MET A 259 -5.60 -17.88 -9.95
C MET A 259 -6.72 -18.83 -10.33
N TRP A 260 -7.17 -19.70 -9.42
CA TRP A 260 -8.33 -20.57 -9.65
C TRP A 260 -9.63 -19.76 -9.79
N ILE A 261 -9.84 -18.73 -8.94
CA ILE A 261 -11.01 -17.85 -9.04
C ILE A 261 -11.01 -17.05 -10.35
N LEU A 262 -9.85 -16.50 -10.75
CA LEU A 262 -9.73 -15.70 -11.97
C LEU A 262 -10.05 -16.47 -13.27
N ARG A 263 -10.00 -17.80 -13.23
CA ARG A 263 -10.42 -18.66 -14.36
C ARG A 263 -11.94 -18.87 -14.44
N ARG A 264 -12.71 -18.41 -13.45
CA ARG A 264 -14.17 -18.55 -13.44
C ARG A 264 -14.83 -17.49 -14.32
N ARG A 265 -15.98 -17.86 -14.90
CA ARG A 265 -16.77 -16.97 -15.79
C ARG A 265 -17.26 -15.69 -15.08
N SER A 266 -17.67 -15.80 -13.82
CA SER A 266 -18.03 -14.66 -12.98
C SER A 266 -17.23 -14.73 -11.69
N ILE A 267 -16.49 -13.63 -11.38
CA ILE A 267 -15.66 -13.53 -10.19
C ILE A 267 -16.33 -12.77 -9.04
N SER A 268 -17.40 -12.03 -9.31
CA SER A 268 -18.06 -11.17 -8.32
C SER A 268 -18.63 -11.93 -7.10
N PRO A 269 -19.24 -13.14 -7.23
CA PRO A 269 -19.65 -13.93 -6.07
C PRO A 269 -18.48 -14.38 -5.19
N TYR A 270 -17.32 -14.66 -5.81
CA TYR A 270 -16.11 -15.03 -5.07
C TYR A 270 -15.51 -13.86 -4.33
N ILE A 271 -15.56 -12.63 -4.89
CA ILE A 271 -15.18 -11.41 -4.18
C ILE A 271 -16.02 -11.25 -2.91
N ALA A 272 -17.34 -11.42 -3.02
CA ALA A 272 -18.23 -11.36 -1.86
C ALA A 272 -17.89 -12.43 -0.81
N GLY A 273 -17.62 -13.67 -1.24
CA GLY A 273 -17.20 -14.77 -0.37
C GLY A 273 -15.88 -14.48 0.35
N VAL A 274 -14.88 -13.97 -0.37
CA VAL A 274 -13.57 -13.58 0.20
C VAL A 274 -13.74 -12.48 1.25
N MET A 275 -14.56 -11.45 0.96
CA MET A 275 -14.84 -10.38 1.93
C MET A 275 -15.59 -10.90 3.16
N ALA A 276 -16.52 -11.86 2.99
CA ALA A 276 -17.22 -12.50 4.10
C ALA A 276 -16.25 -13.30 5.00
N VAL A 277 -15.29 -14.03 4.41
CA VAL A 277 -14.25 -14.73 5.18
C VAL A 277 -13.36 -13.73 5.93
N CYS A 278 -12.98 -12.61 5.32
CA CYS A 278 -12.26 -11.53 6.02
C CYS A 278 -13.06 -10.99 7.20
N THR A 279 -14.37 -10.78 7.02
CA THR A 279 -15.26 -10.33 8.11
C THR A 279 -15.32 -11.36 9.24
N ALA A 280 -15.49 -12.65 8.92
CA ALA A 280 -15.50 -13.72 9.93
C ALA A 280 -14.17 -13.83 10.67
N ALA A 281 -13.05 -13.71 9.96
CA ALA A 281 -11.71 -13.66 10.59
C ALA A 281 -11.57 -12.47 11.54
N MET A 282 -12.10 -11.30 11.20
CA MET A 282 -12.09 -10.14 12.09
C MET A 282 -12.91 -10.35 13.37
N VAL A 283 -14.01 -11.11 13.30
CA VAL A 283 -14.74 -11.53 14.52
C VAL A 283 -13.82 -12.38 15.41
N GLY A 284 -13.07 -13.32 14.83
CA GLY A 284 -12.09 -14.11 15.58
C GLY A 284 -10.99 -13.26 16.23
N VAL A 285 -10.48 -12.24 15.52
CA VAL A 285 -9.48 -11.29 16.08
C VAL A 285 -10.02 -10.57 17.32
N MET A 286 -11.33 -10.23 17.33
CA MET A 286 -11.97 -9.60 18.48
C MET A 286 -12.11 -10.53 19.68
N LEU A 287 -12.34 -11.82 19.43
CA LEU A 287 -12.64 -12.81 20.48
C LEU A 287 -11.38 -13.38 21.15
N PHE A 288 -10.27 -13.51 20.41
CA PHE A 288 -9.07 -14.14 20.95
C PHE A 288 -8.15 -13.12 21.66
N GLU A 289 -7.74 -13.48 22.88
CA GLU A 289 -6.79 -12.71 23.70
C GLU A 289 -5.42 -13.40 23.80
N ASN A 290 -5.35 -14.68 23.49
CA ASN A 290 -4.10 -15.43 23.47
C ASN A 290 -3.37 -15.22 22.14
N VAL A 291 -2.04 -15.10 22.19
CA VAL A 291 -1.15 -14.82 21.04
C VAL A 291 -1.35 -15.83 19.90
N ILE A 292 -1.36 -17.14 20.20
CA ILE A 292 -1.37 -18.18 19.17
C ILE A 292 -2.67 -18.16 18.35
N PRO A 293 -3.89 -18.25 18.94
CA PRO A 293 -5.13 -18.19 18.17
C PRO A 293 -5.31 -16.81 17.51
N PHE A 294 -4.87 -15.72 18.15
CA PHE A 294 -4.88 -14.39 17.56
C PHE A 294 -4.07 -14.37 16.26
N ILE A 295 -2.82 -14.84 16.25
CA ILE A 295 -1.98 -14.92 15.05
C ILE A 295 -2.58 -15.86 14.01
N ALA A 296 -3.10 -17.01 14.38
CA ALA A 296 -3.71 -17.98 13.44
C ALA A 296 -4.88 -17.37 12.66
N VAL A 297 -5.77 -16.64 13.33
CA VAL A 297 -6.90 -15.95 12.70
C VAL A 297 -6.41 -14.79 11.82
N ASN A 298 -5.35 -14.09 12.25
CA ASN A 298 -4.73 -13.05 11.44
C ASN A 298 -4.11 -13.62 10.14
N VAL A 299 -3.48 -14.78 10.20
CA VAL A 299 -2.98 -15.49 9.00
C VAL A 299 -4.11 -15.74 8.01
N LEU A 300 -5.27 -16.23 8.50
CA LEU A 300 -6.45 -16.45 7.67
C LEU A 300 -6.94 -15.14 7.04
N PHE A 301 -7.05 -14.08 7.84
CA PHE A 301 -7.46 -12.77 7.36
C PHE A 301 -6.54 -12.25 6.25
N PHE A 302 -5.23 -12.21 6.48
CA PHE A 302 -4.26 -11.70 5.51
C PHE A 302 -4.26 -12.52 4.22
N ALA A 303 -4.32 -13.86 4.31
CA ALA A 303 -4.38 -14.74 3.14
C ALA A 303 -5.56 -14.39 2.23
N PHE A 304 -6.76 -14.21 2.79
CA PHE A 304 -7.95 -13.88 2.01
C PHE A 304 -7.99 -12.42 1.56
N TYR A 305 -7.55 -11.48 2.40
CA TYR A 305 -7.48 -10.08 1.99
C TYR A 305 -6.58 -9.88 0.77
N PHE A 306 -5.38 -10.46 0.77
CA PHE A 306 -4.46 -10.33 -0.36
C PHE A 306 -4.96 -10.97 -1.67
N ILE A 307 -5.86 -11.94 -1.59
CA ILE A 307 -6.59 -12.47 -2.76
C ILE A 307 -7.61 -11.45 -3.28
N SER A 308 -8.28 -10.73 -2.39
CA SER A 308 -9.35 -9.79 -2.75
C SER A 308 -8.88 -8.66 -3.66
N VAL A 309 -7.67 -8.15 -3.43
CA VAL A 309 -7.11 -7.01 -4.15
C VAL A 309 -6.98 -7.28 -5.66
N PRO A 310 -6.28 -8.34 -6.12
CA PRO A 310 -6.19 -8.63 -7.55
C PRO A 310 -7.52 -9.02 -8.18
N LEU A 311 -8.44 -9.65 -7.43
CA LEU A 311 -9.80 -9.95 -7.92
C LEU A 311 -10.58 -8.66 -8.20
N MET A 312 -10.58 -7.71 -7.28
CA MET A 312 -11.25 -6.42 -7.45
C MET A 312 -10.59 -5.58 -8.55
N GLN A 313 -9.26 -5.59 -8.63
CA GLN A 313 -8.52 -4.91 -9.69
C GLN A 313 -8.83 -5.49 -11.08
N ASN A 314 -8.88 -6.81 -11.19
CA ASN A 314 -9.30 -7.48 -12.43
C ASN A 314 -10.75 -7.10 -12.80
N ARG A 315 -11.66 -7.09 -11.81
CA ARG A 315 -13.05 -6.70 -12.07
C ARG A 315 -13.17 -5.25 -12.52
N ALA A 316 -12.41 -4.34 -11.91
CA ALA A 316 -12.33 -2.93 -12.34
C ALA A 316 -11.83 -2.81 -13.78
N ALA A 317 -10.80 -3.56 -14.15
CA ALA A 317 -10.26 -3.58 -15.51
C ALA A 317 -11.29 -4.09 -16.53
N VAL A 318 -12.04 -5.14 -16.19
CA VAL A 318 -13.10 -5.70 -17.06
C VAL A 318 -14.27 -4.72 -17.23
N LEU A 319 -14.74 -4.10 -16.14
CA LEU A 319 -15.83 -3.12 -16.18
C LEU A 319 -15.43 -1.81 -16.87
N GLY A 320 -14.13 -1.47 -16.85
CA GLY A 320 -13.57 -0.31 -17.54
C GLY A 320 -13.05 -0.61 -18.94
N ALA A 321 -13.28 -1.81 -19.49
CA ALA A 321 -12.76 -2.19 -20.79
C ALA A 321 -13.20 -1.22 -21.90
N GLY A 322 -12.26 -0.88 -22.82
CA GLY A 322 -12.47 0.09 -23.90
C GLY A 322 -11.69 1.39 -23.66
N SER A 323 -12.22 2.51 -24.20
CA SER A 323 -11.55 3.83 -24.17
C SER A 323 -11.29 4.40 -22.78
N ASN A 324 -11.97 3.89 -21.73
CA ASN A 324 -11.97 4.44 -20.38
C ASN A 324 -11.14 3.63 -19.37
N SER A 325 -10.48 2.56 -19.80
CA SER A 325 -9.73 1.64 -18.90
C SER A 325 -8.73 2.37 -18.00
N ASN A 326 -7.97 3.32 -18.54
CA ASN A 326 -6.98 4.08 -17.76
C ASN A 326 -7.64 4.97 -16.70
N LEU A 327 -8.80 5.54 -16.99
CA LEU A 327 -9.55 6.39 -16.05
C LEU A 327 -10.12 5.56 -14.90
N VAL A 328 -10.69 4.39 -15.20
CA VAL A 328 -11.23 3.46 -14.18
C VAL A 328 -10.13 2.96 -13.28
N MET A 329 -8.96 2.61 -13.82
CA MET A 329 -7.79 2.19 -13.02
C MET A 329 -7.21 3.35 -12.20
N GLY A 330 -7.24 4.56 -12.74
CA GLY A 330 -6.87 5.77 -11.99
C GLY A 330 -7.79 6.02 -10.80
N ALA A 331 -9.10 5.88 -10.98
CA ALA A 331 -10.08 5.98 -9.90
C ALA A 331 -9.91 4.86 -8.86
N PHE A 332 -9.65 3.62 -9.31
CA PHE A 332 -9.36 2.50 -8.41
C PHE A 332 -8.17 2.80 -7.48
N ASN A 333 -7.07 3.34 -8.03
CA ASN A 333 -5.91 3.74 -7.24
C ASN A 333 -6.19 4.94 -6.32
N ALA A 334 -7.02 5.90 -6.76
CA ALA A 334 -7.43 7.03 -5.93
C ALA A 334 -8.26 6.55 -4.72
N VAL A 335 -9.23 5.66 -4.94
CA VAL A 335 -10.02 5.04 -3.85
C VAL A 335 -9.12 4.29 -2.87
N LYS A 336 -8.10 3.57 -3.35
CA LYS A 336 -7.07 2.95 -2.52
C LYS A 336 -6.36 3.99 -1.65
N SER A 337 -5.88 5.08 -2.26
CA SER A 337 -5.16 6.13 -1.54
C SER A 337 -6.00 6.77 -0.45
N PHE A 338 -7.26 7.08 -0.73
CA PHE A 338 -8.19 7.60 0.28
C PHE A 338 -8.40 6.61 1.44
N GLY A 339 -8.68 5.35 1.12
CA GLY A 339 -8.81 4.30 2.15
C GLY A 339 -7.55 4.18 3.01
N SER A 340 -6.36 4.30 2.40
CA SER A 340 -5.08 4.24 3.13
C SER A 340 -4.85 5.45 4.04
N ILE A 341 -5.15 6.66 3.56
CA ILE A 341 -4.99 7.90 4.34
C ILE A 341 -5.90 7.88 5.57
N PHE A 342 -7.20 7.67 5.34
CA PHE A 342 -8.19 7.70 6.43
C PHE A 342 -8.08 6.50 7.36
N GLY A 343 -7.82 5.30 6.82
CA GLY A 343 -7.61 4.10 7.62
C GLY A 343 -6.42 4.23 8.56
N SER A 344 -5.31 4.78 8.07
CA SER A 344 -4.10 4.99 8.85
C SER A 344 -4.30 6.05 9.93
N ALA A 345 -4.91 7.19 9.59
CA ALA A 345 -5.19 8.25 10.56
C ALA A 345 -6.14 7.77 11.67
N LEU A 346 -7.24 7.10 11.28
CA LEU A 346 -8.22 6.60 12.24
C LEU A 346 -7.64 5.52 13.17
N ALA A 347 -6.74 4.67 12.66
CA ALA A 347 -6.15 3.58 13.44
C ALA A 347 -5.53 4.09 14.75
N GLY A 348 -4.73 5.15 14.68
CA GLY A 348 -4.05 5.72 15.84
C GLY A 348 -5.03 6.28 16.87
N PHE A 349 -5.95 7.15 16.45
CA PHE A 349 -6.93 7.74 17.35
C PHE A 349 -7.89 6.72 17.95
N LEU A 350 -8.32 5.72 17.19
CA LEU A 350 -9.19 4.66 17.69
C LEU A 350 -8.46 3.77 18.71
N TYR A 351 -7.15 3.56 18.52
CA TYR A 351 -6.36 2.76 19.45
C TYR A 351 -6.25 3.40 20.84
N GLU A 352 -6.13 4.73 20.92
CA GLU A 352 -6.11 5.45 22.21
C GLU A 352 -7.41 5.32 22.98
N VAL A 353 -8.56 5.23 22.28
CA VAL A 353 -9.86 5.02 22.95
C VAL A 353 -9.93 3.61 23.54
N TRP A 354 -9.52 2.61 22.77
CA TRP A 354 -9.47 1.21 23.19
C TRP A 354 -8.58 0.41 22.23
N PRO A 355 -7.61 -0.38 22.72
CA PRO A 355 -6.65 -1.10 21.86
C PRO A 355 -7.29 -2.02 20.79
N LYS A 356 -8.50 -2.54 21.03
CA LYS A 356 -9.25 -3.34 20.03
C LYS A 356 -10.21 -2.51 19.16
N MET A 357 -10.35 -1.19 19.39
CA MET A 357 -11.28 -0.34 18.61
C MET A 357 -10.97 -0.30 17.10
N PRO A 358 -9.68 -0.21 16.65
CA PRO A 358 -9.37 -0.30 15.24
C PRO A 358 -9.77 -1.63 14.60
N PHE A 359 -9.74 -2.73 15.36
CA PHE A 359 -10.20 -4.05 14.89
C PHE A 359 -11.71 -4.08 14.72
N LEU A 360 -12.46 -3.51 15.67
CA LEU A 360 -13.91 -3.34 15.57
C LEU A 360 -14.28 -2.47 14.35
N PHE A 361 -13.57 -1.36 14.15
CA PHE A 361 -13.73 -0.52 12.98
C PHE A 361 -13.45 -1.30 11.68
N GLY A 362 -12.37 -2.07 11.64
CA GLY A 362 -12.05 -2.97 10.52
C GLY A 362 -13.16 -3.99 10.27
N LEU A 363 -13.70 -4.63 11.32
CA LEU A 363 -14.83 -5.55 11.24
C LEU A 363 -16.04 -4.91 10.57
N CYS A 364 -16.44 -3.71 11.00
CA CYS A 364 -17.56 -2.98 10.41
C CYS A 364 -17.29 -2.62 8.94
N ALA A 365 -16.07 -2.17 8.63
CA ALA A 365 -15.67 -1.82 7.27
C ALA A 365 -15.71 -3.05 6.33
N PHE A 366 -15.20 -4.22 6.79
CA PHE A 366 -15.26 -5.45 6.02
C PHE A 366 -16.67 -6.02 5.87
N ALA A 367 -17.52 -5.90 6.89
CA ALA A 367 -18.92 -6.29 6.80
C ALA A 367 -19.67 -5.47 5.74
N LEU A 368 -19.46 -4.15 5.73
CA LEU A 368 -20.01 -3.26 4.70
C LEU A 368 -19.41 -3.55 3.31
N ALA A 369 -18.10 -3.81 3.22
CA ALA A 369 -17.45 -4.20 1.96
C ALA A 369 -18.02 -5.51 1.41
N ALA A 370 -18.22 -6.52 2.27
CA ALA A 370 -18.85 -7.78 1.91
C ALA A 370 -20.30 -7.58 1.41
N PHE A 371 -21.05 -6.71 2.07
CA PHE A 371 -22.42 -6.38 1.65
C PHE A 371 -22.43 -5.68 0.27
N MET A 372 -21.53 -4.71 0.02
CA MET A 372 -21.43 -4.05 -1.29
C MET A 372 -21.00 -5.04 -2.39
N ALA A 373 -20.06 -5.93 -2.10
CA ALA A 373 -19.64 -6.98 -3.02
C ALA A 373 -20.76 -7.99 -3.33
N LEU A 374 -21.60 -8.31 -2.34
CA LEU A 374 -22.78 -9.16 -2.53
C LEU A 374 -23.83 -8.47 -3.41
N MET A 375 -24.08 -7.19 -3.18
CA MET A 375 -24.98 -6.41 -4.04
C MET A 375 -24.46 -6.35 -5.49
N MET A 376 -23.15 -6.14 -5.68
CA MET A 376 -22.53 -6.19 -7.01
C MET A 376 -22.74 -7.55 -7.69
N ALA A 377 -22.54 -8.66 -6.95
CA ALA A 377 -22.75 -10.00 -7.48
C ALA A 377 -24.22 -10.28 -7.85
N ARG A 378 -25.19 -9.75 -7.10
CA ARG A 378 -26.62 -9.83 -7.40
C ARG A 378 -27.02 -9.02 -8.63
N GLU A 379 -26.49 -7.80 -8.75
CA GLU A 379 -26.75 -6.91 -9.90
C GLU A 379 -26.21 -7.56 -11.20
N GLU A 380 -25.00 -8.13 -11.14
CA GLU A 380 -24.40 -8.82 -12.29
C GLU A 380 -25.20 -10.04 -12.76
N ARG A 381 -25.89 -10.73 -11.85
CA ARG A 381 -26.77 -11.86 -12.23
C ARG A 381 -28.08 -11.41 -12.88
N ARG A 382 -28.47 -10.15 -12.68
CA ARG A 382 -29.72 -9.59 -13.24
C ARG A 382 -29.49 -8.94 -14.61
N ALA A 383 -28.25 -8.52 -14.89
CA ALA A 383 -27.81 -7.96 -16.18
C ALA A 383 -27.40 -9.07 -17.16
#